data_b36f347f755abdf3d9b5a523ca699582
#
_entry.id   b36f347f755abdf3d9b5a523ca699582
#
_cell.length_a   1.000
_cell.length_b   1.000
_cell.length_c   1.000
_cell.angle_alpha   90.00
_cell.angle_beta   90.00
_cell.angle_gamma   90.00
#
_symmetry.space_group_name_H-M   'P 1'
#
loop_
_entity.id
_entity.type
_entity.pdbx_description
1 polymer ?
#
loop_
_entity_poly.entity_id
_entity_poly.type
_entity_poly.pdbx_seq_one_letter_code
_entity_poly.pdbx_strand_id
1 'polypeptide(L)'
;MAVRRSAACAAVFLVALVASVLFAQTSSGLSAAELEQRLNAYAHLLRDWAGLTRYGSENAELPAPAAGADRVVFFGDQITEAWGRSAGRFFPGKPYLNRGIAGQTTAQMLVRFRQDVVALHAKAVIIQGGTNDIASLFTPGTEALVLDNVRSMTEIAKANGIRVIVASVTPVCDCVTDQTTTRPQGKLIGLNGALRDYAAESGLVFLNYYAALVNGRDFKPELTVDGLLPNDAGYAVMAPLAEEAIVRALDKAR
;
A
#
# COMPACT_ATOMS: atom_id res chain seq x y z
N MET A 1 -59.25 4.07 -46.84
CA MET A 1 -57.96 3.37 -46.87
C MET A 1 -56.74 4.22 -46.41
N ALA A 2 -56.88 5.49 -46.13
CA ALA A 2 -55.77 6.39 -45.73
C ALA A 2 -55.37 6.34 -44.27
N VAL A 3 -56.27 6.01 -43.33
CA VAL A 3 -56.01 6.05 -41.87
C VAL A 3 -55.15 4.89 -41.36
N ARG A 4 -55.09 3.76 -42.05
CA ARG A 4 -54.26 2.62 -41.63
C ARG A 4 -52.75 2.77 -41.97
N ARG A 5 -52.40 3.64 -42.93
CA ARG A 5 -50.95 3.86 -43.29
C ARG A 5 -50.25 4.81 -42.34
N SER A 6 -50.94 5.78 -41.75
CA SER A 6 -50.34 6.71 -40.79
C SER A 6 -50.04 6.06 -39.44
N ALA A 7 -50.84 5.09 -38.99
CA ALA A 7 -50.58 4.38 -37.73
C ALA A 7 -49.34 3.44 -37.80
N ALA A 8 -49.15 2.81 -38.95
CA ALA A 8 -47.97 1.94 -39.16
C ALA A 8 -46.66 2.72 -39.21
N CYS A 9 -46.63 3.91 -39.84
CA CYS A 9 -45.44 4.78 -39.85
C CYS A 9 -45.13 5.33 -38.46
N ALA A 10 -46.10 5.73 -37.66
CA ALA A 10 -45.90 6.20 -36.31
C ALA A 10 -45.35 5.11 -35.38
N ALA A 11 -45.79 3.86 -35.53
CA ALA A 11 -45.31 2.73 -34.75
C ALA A 11 -43.82 2.38 -35.09
N VAL A 12 -43.45 2.45 -36.37
CA VAL A 12 -42.04 2.21 -36.78
C VAL A 12 -41.09 3.30 -36.27
N PHE A 13 -41.53 4.57 -36.28
CA PHE A 13 -40.73 5.66 -35.71
C PHE A 13 -40.59 5.54 -34.19
N LEU A 14 -41.62 5.10 -33.46
CA LEU A 14 -41.56 4.91 -32.02
C LEU A 14 -40.61 3.76 -31.63
N VAL A 15 -40.65 2.65 -32.37
CA VAL A 15 -39.75 1.50 -32.15
C VAL A 15 -38.31 1.87 -32.47
N ALA A 16 -38.06 2.65 -33.52
CA ALA A 16 -36.72 3.13 -33.86
C ALA A 16 -36.17 4.11 -32.79
N LEU A 17 -37.02 4.98 -32.25
CA LEU A 17 -36.65 5.91 -31.18
C LEU A 17 -36.35 5.18 -29.87
N VAL A 18 -37.18 4.19 -29.49
CA VAL A 18 -36.94 3.36 -28.31
C VAL A 18 -35.70 2.50 -28.46
N ALA A 19 -35.45 1.94 -29.65
CA ALA A 19 -34.25 1.19 -29.94
C ALA A 19 -32.99 2.07 -29.87
N SER A 20 -33.04 3.30 -30.37
CA SER A 20 -31.90 4.23 -30.27
C SER A 20 -31.63 4.71 -28.83
N VAL A 21 -32.69 4.92 -28.04
CA VAL A 21 -32.53 5.26 -26.61
C VAL A 21 -32.01 4.06 -25.80
N LEU A 22 -32.49 2.85 -26.06
CA LEU A 22 -31.98 1.62 -25.45
C LEU A 22 -30.52 1.35 -25.85
N PHE A 23 -30.15 1.60 -27.13
CA PHE A 23 -28.78 1.47 -27.61
C PHE A 23 -27.86 2.54 -26.98
N ALA A 24 -28.35 3.76 -26.75
CA ALA A 24 -27.62 4.80 -26.05
C ALA A 24 -27.48 4.52 -24.55
N GLN A 25 -28.42 3.79 -23.93
CA GLN A 25 -28.34 3.40 -22.52
C GLN A 25 -27.48 2.15 -22.27
N THR A 26 -27.24 1.31 -23.29
CA THR A 26 -26.34 0.14 -23.19
C THR A 26 -24.89 0.46 -23.53
N SER A 27 -24.60 1.65 -24.03
CA SER A 27 -23.23 2.13 -24.29
C SER A 27 -22.67 2.93 -23.11
N SER A 28 -22.74 2.38 -21.88
CA SER A 28 -21.89 2.82 -20.78
C SER A 28 -20.45 2.31 -20.97
N GLY A 29 -20.00 2.28 -22.21
CA GLY A 29 -18.61 2.07 -22.58
C GLY A 29 -17.80 3.32 -22.22
N LEU A 30 -16.58 3.10 -21.71
CA LEU A 30 -15.63 4.18 -21.51
C LEU A 30 -15.49 5.01 -22.78
N SER A 31 -15.40 6.32 -22.66
CA SER A 31 -15.04 7.18 -23.78
C SER A 31 -13.66 6.80 -24.33
N ALA A 32 -13.39 7.12 -25.58
CA ALA A 32 -12.08 6.87 -26.19
C ALA A 32 -10.93 7.51 -25.35
N ALA A 33 -11.16 8.68 -24.79
CA ALA A 33 -10.19 9.35 -23.92
C ALA A 33 -9.95 8.60 -22.60
N GLU A 34 -11.01 8.08 -21.97
CA GLU A 34 -10.89 7.26 -20.75
C GLU A 34 -10.20 5.92 -21.02
N LEU A 35 -10.48 5.31 -22.19
CA LEU A 35 -9.80 4.10 -22.60
C LEU A 35 -8.31 4.35 -22.87
N GLU A 36 -7.98 5.43 -23.56
CA GLU A 36 -6.59 5.82 -23.82
C GLU A 36 -5.85 6.13 -22.51
N GLN A 37 -6.47 6.84 -21.59
CA GLN A 37 -5.91 7.11 -20.27
C GLN A 37 -5.63 5.82 -19.49
N ARG A 38 -6.56 4.85 -19.50
CA ARG A 38 -6.35 3.54 -18.88
C ARG A 38 -5.24 2.74 -19.56
N LEU A 39 -5.21 2.71 -20.88
CA LEU A 39 -4.15 2.04 -21.63
C LEU A 39 -2.77 2.63 -21.32
N ASN A 40 -2.67 3.95 -21.24
CA ASN A 40 -1.43 4.63 -20.87
C ASN A 40 -1.02 4.31 -19.42
N ALA A 41 -1.96 4.27 -18.47
CA ALA A 41 -1.72 3.87 -17.10
C ALA A 41 -1.22 2.42 -17.00
N TYR A 42 -1.86 1.49 -17.73
CA TYR A 42 -1.39 0.09 -17.80
C TYR A 42 -0.03 -0.03 -18.49
N ALA A 43 0.22 0.71 -19.56
CA ALA A 43 1.52 0.71 -20.23
C ALA A 43 2.63 1.23 -19.30
N HIS A 44 2.34 2.25 -18.50
CA HIS A 44 3.27 2.75 -17.47
C HIS A 44 3.54 1.71 -16.39
N LEU A 45 2.50 1.07 -15.87
CA LEU A 45 2.62 -0.04 -14.91
C LEU A 45 3.46 -1.21 -15.47
N LEU A 46 3.29 -1.55 -16.74
CA LEU A 46 4.07 -2.63 -17.37
C LEU A 46 5.54 -2.25 -17.58
N ARG A 47 5.85 -0.96 -17.78
CA ARG A 47 7.25 -0.49 -17.97
C ARG A 47 8.02 -0.40 -16.67
N ASP A 48 7.36 -0.05 -15.58
CA ASP A 48 7.97 0.08 -14.24
C ASP A 48 7.04 -0.50 -13.16
N TRP A 49 6.71 -1.79 -13.32
CA TRP A 49 5.77 -2.49 -12.43
C TRP A 49 6.15 -2.39 -10.94
N ALA A 50 7.44 -2.43 -10.65
CA ALA A 50 7.92 -2.36 -9.26
C ALA A 50 8.20 -0.91 -8.79
N GLY A 51 8.01 0.11 -9.63
CA GLY A 51 8.27 1.51 -9.28
C GLY A 51 9.75 1.80 -9.05
N LEU A 52 10.64 1.19 -9.85
CA LEU A 52 12.09 1.34 -9.70
C LEU A 52 12.55 2.78 -9.96
N THR A 53 11.83 3.55 -10.76
CA THR A 53 12.16 4.94 -11.05
C THR A 53 11.68 5.91 -9.98
N ARG A 54 10.75 5.48 -9.09
CA ARG A 54 10.03 6.37 -8.14
C ARG A 54 10.97 7.17 -7.24
N TYR A 55 12.03 6.54 -6.74
CA TYR A 55 13.00 7.17 -5.84
C TYR A 55 14.39 7.31 -6.46
N GLY A 56 14.55 7.04 -7.77
CA GLY A 56 15.84 7.01 -8.44
C GLY A 56 16.66 8.29 -8.26
N SER A 57 16.05 9.45 -8.53
CA SER A 57 16.73 10.76 -8.37
C SER A 57 17.01 11.07 -6.90
N GLU A 58 16.00 10.88 -6.01
CA GLU A 58 16.18 11.13 -4.58
C GLU A 58 17.29 10.24 -3.98
N ASN A 59 17.40 8.99 -4.43
CA ASN A 59 18.44 8.06 -3.97
C ASN A 59 19.83 8.46 -4.49
N ALA A 60 19.92 8.93 -5.74
CA ALA A 60 21.19 9.35 -6.35
C ALA A 60 21.75 10.63 -5.71
N GLU A 61 20.89 11.53 -5.26
CA GLU A 61 21.25 12.79 -4.61
C GLU A 61 21.50 12.64 -3.10
N LEU A 62 21.14 11.48 -2.52
CA LEU A 62 21.23 11.26 -1.09
C LEU A 62 22.70 11.15 -0.65
N PRO A 63 23.20 12.03 0.25
CA PRO A 63 24.55 11.93 0.74
C PRO A 63 24.77 10.63 1.54
N ALA A 64 26.01 10.15 1.58
CA ALA A 64 26.36 9.06 2.49
C ALA A 64 25.96 9.40 3.93
N PRO A 65 25.55 8.42 4.74
CA PRO A 65 25.25 8.66 6.15
C PRO A 65 26.44 9.31 6.85
N ALA A 66 26.19 10.33 7.67
CA ALA A 66 27.26 10.87 8.54
C ALA A 66 27.79 9.77 9.46
N ALA A 67 29.05 9.89 9.86
CA ALA A 67 29.67 8.93 10.77
C ALA A 67 28.83 8.81 12.07
N GLY A 68 28.44 7.59 12.42
CA GLY A 68 27.60 7.32 13.58
C GLY A 68 26.11 7.59 13.42
N ALA A 69 25.65 8.06 12.27
CA ALA A 69 24.23 8.28 12.02
C ALA A 69 23.50 6.94 11.83
N ASP A 70 22.42 6.76 12.55
CA ASP A 70 21.53 5.61 12.44
C ASP A 70 20.45 5.89 11.38
N ARG A 71 20.83 5.79 10.08
CA ARG A 71 19.88 5.92 8.99
C ARG A 71 18.87 4.78 9.04
N VAL A 72 17.59 5.12 9.14
CA VAL A 72 16.48 4.16 9.13
C VAL A 72 15.62 4.38 7.91
N VAL A 73 15.29 3.29 7.20
CA VAL A 73 14.37 3.32 6.06
C VAL A 73 13.01 2.80 6.51
N PHE A 74 11.99 3.59 6.33
CA PHE A 74 10.60 3.16 6.39
C PHE A 74 10.21 2.70 4.99
N PHE A 75 10.05 1.40 4.84
CA PHE A 75 9.86 0.74 3.57
C PHE A 75 8.47 0.10 3.51
N GLY A 76 7.63 0.52 2.56
CA GLY A 76 6.25 0.06 2.55
C GLY A 76 5.40 0.52 1.38
N ASP A 77 4.10 0.45 1.58
CA ASP A 77 3.04 0.83 0.66
C ASP A 77 2.52 2.26 0.91
N GLN A 78 1.23 2.51 0.59
CA GLN A 78 0.56 3.81 0.79
C GLN A 78 0.57 4.29 2.24
N ILE A 79 0.53 3.37 3.22
CA ILE A 79 0.55 3.74 4.64
C ILE A 79 1.90 4.39 4.98
N THR A 80 2.98 3.86 4.45
CA THR A 80 4.31 4.46 4.59
C THR A 80 4.43 5.71 3.74
N GLU A 81 4.02 5.68 2.46
CA GLU A 81 4.18 6.82 1.54
C GLU A 81 3.49 8.09 2.05
N ALA A 82 2.26 7.98 2.55
CA ALA A 82 1.47 9.11 3.00
C ALA A 82 2.07 9.82 4.23
N TRP A 83 2.86 9.11 5.03
CA TRP A 83 3.45 9.66 6.26
C TRP A 83 4.43 10.80 5.98
N GLY A 84 4.04 12.02 6.39
CA GLY A 84 4.79 13.24 6.16
C GLY A 84 4.66 13.84 4.76
N ARG A 85 3.91 13.20 3.85
CA ARG A 85 3.60 13.71 2.51
C ARG A 85 2.15 14.19 2.41
N SER A 86 1.21 13.37 2.87
CA SER A 86 -0.22 13.67 2.82
C SER A 86 -0.83 13.84 4.21
N ALA A 87 -0.26 13.21 5.24
CA ALA A 87 -0.71 13.29 6.63
C ALA A 87 0.44 13.01 7.60
N GLY A 88 0.31 13.50 8.84
CA GLY A 88 1.27 13.34 9.92
C GLY A 88 2.58 14.10 9.72
N ARG A 89 3.44 14.06 10.72
CA ARG A 89 4.81 14.58 10.65
C ARG A 89 5.78 13.41 10.61
N PHE A 90 6.61 13.35 9.59
CA PHE A 90 7.62 12.30 9.45
C PHE A 90 8.92 12.69 10.14
N PHE A 91 9.11 12.31 11.35
CA PHE A 91 10.31 12.36 12.19
C PHE A 91 11.28 13.52 11.94
N PRO A 92 10.92 14.79 12.24
CA PRO A 92 11.76 15.94 11.98
C PRO A 92 13.14 15.83 12.68
N GLY A 93 14.22 16.08 11.92
CA GLY A 93 15.59 16.07 12.43
C GLY A 93 16.19 14.67 12.64
N LYS A 94 15.46 13.60 12.33
CA LYS A 94 15.98 12.23 12.35
C LYS A 94 16.53 11.83 10.97
N PRO A 95 17.56 11.01 10.88
CA PRO A 95 18.11 10.49 9.63
C PRO A 95 17.23 9.35 9.08
N TYR A 96 15.91 9.54 9.04
CA TYR A 96 14.94 8.57 8.59
C TYR A 96 14.45 8.89 7.18
N LEU A 97 14.30 7.86 6.36
CA LEU A 97 13.90 7.97 4.97
C LEU A 97 12.56 7.27 4.76
N ASN A 98 11.63 7.97 4.12
CA ASN A 98 10.39 7.38 3.66
C ASN A 98 10.59 6.80 2.25
N ARG A 99 10.37 5.49 2.11
CA ARG A 99 10.43 4.74 0.84
C ARG A 99 9.14 3.92 0.66
N GLY A 100 8.00 4.53 0.99
CA GLY A 100 6.67 4.01 0.69
C GLY A 100 6.27 4.29 -0.76
N ILE A 101 5.53 3.38 -1.39
CA ILE A 101 4.90 3.59 -2.70
C ILE A 101 3.47 3.07 -2.64
N ALA A 102 2.51 3.96 -2.93
CA ALA A 102 1.09 3.64 -2.87
C ALA A 102 0.70 2.48 -3.79
N GLY A 103 -0.17 1.61 -3.29
CA GLY A 103 -0.71 0.48 -4.04
C GLY A 103 0.23 -0.70 -4.20
N GLN A 104 1.47 -0.63 -3.70
CA GLN A 104 2.42 -1.73 -3.87
C GLN A 104 2.09 -2.95 -3.03
N THR A 105 2.26 -4.11 -3.67
CA THR A 105 2.31 -5.42 -3.02
C THR A 105 3.72 -5.72 -2.52
N THR A 106 3.84 -6.70 -1.63
CA THR A 106 5.15 -7.13 -1.11
C THR A 106 6.07 -7.68 -2.21
N ALA A 107 5.54 -8.24 -3.30
CA ALA A 107 6.32 -8.68 -4.45
C ALA A 107 6.99 -7.49 -5.17
N GLN A 108 6.28 -6.39 -5.37
CA GLN A 108 6.84 -5.15 -5.93
C GLN A 108 7.87 -4.53 -4.98
N MET A 109 7.59 -4.52 -3.68
CA MET A 109 8.52 -4.08 -2.65
C MET A 109 9.83 -4.88 -2.70
N LEU A 110 9.77 -6.22 -2.80
CA LEU A 110 10.95 -7.09 -2.87
C LEU A 110 11.86 -6.72 -4.04
N VAL A 111 11.31 -6.44 -5.23
CA VAL A 111 12.10 -6.10 -6.42
C VAL A 111 12.91 -4.81 -6.22
N ARG A 112 12.36 -3.79 -5.56
CA ARG A 112 13.06 -2.51 -5.33
C ARG A 112 13.85 -2.45 -4.02
N PHE A 113 13.85 -3.51 -3.21
CA PHE A 113 14.45 -3.50 -1.88
C PHE A 113 15.93 -3.15 -1.89
N ARG A 114 16.69 -3.65 -2.86
CA ARG A 114 18.12 -3.36 -2.94
C ARG A 114 18.41 -1.88 -3.16
N GLN A 115 17.74 -1.24 -4.11
CA GLN A 115 18.01 0.17 -4.44
C GLN A 115 17.48 1.14 -3.38
N ASP A 116 16.33 0.82 -2.75
CA ASP A 116 15.64 1.73 -1.84
C ASP A 116 15.95 1.47 -0.36
N VAL A 117 16.72 0.44 -0.05
CA VAL A 117 17.13 0.10 1.32
C VAL A 117 18.63 -0.17 1.40
N VAL A 118 19.13 -1.17 0.68
CA VAL A 118 20.53 -1.63 0.81
C VAL A 118 21.50 -0.56 0.31
N ALA A 119 21.27 -0.05 -0.90
CA ALA A 119 22.13 0.97 -1.52
C ALA A 119 22.14 2.30 -0.75
N LEU A 120 21.16 2.53 0.14
CA LEU A 120 21.12 3.73 0.96
C LEU A 120 21.95 3.62 2.25
N HIS A 121 22.64 2.49 2.45
CA HIS A 121 23.42 2.23 3.66
C HIS A 121 22.62 2.37 4.95
N ALA A 122 21.40 1.83 4.96
CA ALA A 122 20.53 1.85 6.12
C ALA A 122 21.14 1.04 7.28
N LYS A 123 21.02 1.53 8.50
CA LYS A 123 21.32 0.79 9.74
C LYS A 123 20.15 -0.14 10.10
N ALA A 124 18.93 0.35 9.89
CA ALA A 124 17.71 -0.42 10.12
C ALA A 124 16.67 -0.14 9.04
N VAL A 125 15.75 -1.08 8.86
CA VAL A 125 14.59 -0.97 7.99
C VAL A 125 13.34 -1.41 8.75
N ILE A 126 12.27 -0.62 8.62
CA ILE A 126 10.91 -1.03 8.99
C ILE A 126 10.24 -1.50 7.71
N ILE A 127 9.85 -2.77 7.64
CA ILE A 127 9.12 -3.37 6.53
C ILE A 127 7.64 -3.40 6.90
N GLN A 128 6.81 -2.62 6.19
CA GLN A 128 5.37 -2.52 6.41
C GLN A 128 4.64 -2.70 5.07
N GLY A 129 3.94 -3.82 4.87
CA GLY A 129 3.22 -4.12 3.65
C GLY A 129 2.43 -5.41 3.76
N GLY A 130 1.60 -5.69 2.74
CA GLY A 130 0.73 -6.86 2.70
C GLY A 130 -0.75 -6.51 2.55
N THR A 131 -1.15 -5.29 2.85
CA THR A 131 -2.53 -4.80 2.72
C THR A 131 -3.03 -4.89 1.27
N ASN A 132 -2.18 -4.59 0.30
CA ASN A 132 -2.51 -4.66 -1.13
C ASN A 132 -2.41 -6.08 -1.69
N ASP A 133 -1.58 -6.92 -1.11
CA ASP A 133 -1.57 -8.36 -1.40
C ASP A 133 -2.90 -9.00 -1.01
N ILE A 134 -3.40 -8.71 0.19
CA ILE A 134 -4.71 -9.19 0.65
C ILE A 134 -5.85 -8.66 -0.23
N ALA A 135 -5.76 -7.42 -0.70
CA ALA A 135 -6.70 -6.86 -1.68
C ALA A 135 -6.58 -7.51 -3.07
N SER A 136 -5.59 -8.36 -3.30
CA SER A 136 -5.35 -9.08 -4.55
C SER A 136 -5.20 -8.16 -5.76
N LEU A 137 -4.58 -6.98 -5.59
CA LEU A 137 -4.47 -5.98 -6.65
C LEU A 137 -3.67 -6.47 -7.86
N PHE A 138 -2.62 -7.28 -7.65
CA PHE A 138 -1.73 -7.72 -8.74
C PHE A 138 -1.23 -9.17 -8.58
N THR A 139 -1.55 -9.84 -7.48
CA THR A 139 -1.12 -11.22 -7.22
C THR A 139 -2.23 -11.99 -6.50
N PRO A 140 -2.26 -13.33 -6.58
CA PRO A 140 -3.10 -14.12 -5.69
C PRO A 140 -2.70 -13.83 -4.23
N GLY A 141 -3.49 -13.00 -3.54
CA GLY A 141 -3.18 -12.50 -2.20
C GLY A 141 -3.31 -13.57 -1.13
N THR A 142 -2.25 -14.33 -0.90
CA THR A 142 -2.18 -15.27 0.22
C THR A 142 -1.25 -14.75 1.31
N GLU A 143 -1.59 -15.00 2.56
CA GLU A 143 -0.74 -14.68 3.71
C GLU A 143 0.66 -15.31 3.58
N ALA A 144 0.74 -16.53 3.03
CA ALA A 144 1.99 -17.25 2.80
C ALA A 144 2.91 -16.49 1.83
N LEU A 145 2.36 -15.97 0.72
CA LEU A 145 3.14 -15.21 -0.27
C LEU A 145 3.70 -13.91 0.33
N VAL A 146 2.90 -13.19 1.11
CA VAL A 146 3.36 -12.00 1.82
C VAL A 146 4.52 -12.34 2.76
N LEU A 147 4.36 -13.42 3.53
CA LEU A 147 5.38 -13.88 4.47
C LEU A 147 6.68 -14.27 3.77
N ASP A 148 6.61 -14.96 2.64
CA ASP A 148 7.79 -15.36 1.86
C ASP A 148 8.53 -14.13 1.28
N ASN A 149 7.80 -13.13 0.81
CA ASN A 149 8.42 -11.87 0.37
C ASN A 149 9.08 -11.10 1.53
N VAL A 150 8.44 -11.06 2.70
CA VAL A 150 9.01 -10.44 3.91
C VAL A 150 10.25 -11.21 4.39
N ARG A 151 10.25 -12.54 4.33
CA ARG A 151 11.43 -13.38 4.60
C ARG A 151 12.58 -13.04 3.67
N SER A 152 12.32 -12.99 2.36
CA SER A 152 13.34 -12.66 1.36
C SER A 152 13.94 -11.27 1.60
N MET A 153 13.11 -10.25 1.85
CA MET A 153 13.59 -8.91 2.20
C MET A 153 14.42 -8.92 3.49
N THR A 154 14.01 -9.70 4.49
CA THR A 154 14.74 -9.85 5.76
C THR A 154 16.10 -10.50 5.56
N GLU A 155 16.18 -11.55 4.74
CA GLU A 155 17.43 -12.23 4.41
C GLU A 155 18.39 -11.29 3.67
N ILE A 156 17.89 -10.54 2.69
CA ILE A 156 18.68 -9.52 1.99
C ILE A 156 19.19 -8.46 2.98
N ALA A 157 18.35 -7.96 3.87
CA ALA A 157 18.75 -6.97 4.88
C ALA A 157 19.83 -7.51 5.81
N LYS A 158 19.63 -8.71 6.38
CA LYS A 158 20.60 -9.37 7.27
C LYS A 158 21.94 -9.61 6.61
N ALA A 159 21.96 -10.07 5.34
CA ALA A 159 23.17 -10.27 4.56
C ALA A 159 23.96 -8.97 4.30
N ASN A 160 23.32 -7.82 4.44
CA ASN A 160 23.94 -6.49 4.31
C ASN A 160 24.11 -5.76 5.66
N GLY A 161 23.99 -6.46 6.79
CA GLY A 161 24.18 -5.89 8.13
C GLY A 161 23.08 -4.93 8.59
N ILE A 162 21.91 -4.95 7.94
CA ILE A 162 20.79 -4.07 8.23
C ILE A 162 19.85 -4.73 9.25
N ARG A 163 19.52 -4.02 10.32
CA ARG A 163 18.54 -4.46 11.33
C ARG A 163 17.13 -4.39 10.75
N VAL A 164 16.34 -5.42 11.00
CA VAL A 164 14.98 -5.52 10.47
C VAL A 164 13.95 -5.40 11.57
N ILE A 165 12.97 -4.56 11.32
CA ILE A 165 11.74 -4.40 12.10
C ILE A 165 10.60 -4.81 11.19
N VAL A 166 9.84 -5.83 11.56
CA VAL A 166 8.65 -6.26 10.83
C VAL A 166 7.45 -5.57 11.45
N ALA A 167 6.75 -4.74 10.67
CA ALA A 167 5.55 -4.06 11.13
C ALA A 167 4.29 -4.82 10.74
N SER A 168 3.27 -4.77 11.61
CA SER A 168 1.93 -5.23 11.27
C SER A 168 1.33 -4.37 10.14
N VAL A 169 0.43 -4.94 9.34
CA VAL A 169 -0.51 -4.13 8.57
C VAL A 169 -1.48 -3.43 9.52
N THR A 170 -2.01 -2.28 9.09
CA THR A 170 -3.00 -1.52 9.85
C THR A 170 -4.39 -2.16 9.78
N PRO A 171 -5.31 -1.89 10.73
CA PRO A 171 -6.70 -2.26 10.56
C PRO A 171 -7.34 -1.51 9.38
N VAL A 172 -8.55 -1.94 8.98
CA VAL A 172 -9.41 -1.24 8.04
C VAL A 172 -10.82 -1.13 8.61
N CYS A 173 -11.61 -0.16 8.14
CA CYS A 173 -13.05 -0.05 8.44
C CYS A 173 -13.82 0.48 7.23
N ASP A 174 -15.11 0.17 7.18
CA ASP A 174 -16.05 0.75 6.21
C ASP A 174 -16.67 2.08 6.71
N CYS A 175 -15.98 2.73 7.64
CA CYS A 175 -16.46 3.94 8.31
C CYS A 175 -16.50 5.19 7.41
N VAL A 176 -15.80 5.18 6.27
CA VAL A 176 -15.81 6.26 5.27
C VAL A 176 -16.04 5.68 3.87
N THR A 177 -15.21 4.70 3.47
CA THR A 177 -15.33 3.99 2.19
C THR A 177 -15.28 2.49 2.43
N ASP A 178 -15.83 1.70 1.49
CA ASP A 178 -15.78 0.24 1.56
C ASP A 178 -14.33 -0.25 1.43
N GLN A 179 -13.81 -0.80 2.51
CA GLN A 179 -12.47 -1.40 2.59
C GLN A 179 -12.54 -2.91 2.83
N THR A 180 -13.54 -3.36 3.61
CA THR A 180 -13.58 -4.75 4.10
C THR A 180 -13.95 -5.75 3.01
N THR A 181 -14.63 -5.33 1.94
CA THR A 181 -14.92 -6.16 0.77
C THR A 181 -13.62 -6.65 0.10
N THR A 182 -12.64 -5.78 -0.06
CA THR A 182 -11.37 -6.13 -0.70
C THR A 182 -10.29 -6.55 0.30
N ARG A 183 -10.41 -6.12 1.56
CA ARG A 183 -9.47 -6.39 2.66
C ARG A 183 -10.20 -7.02 3.86
N PRO A 184 -10.62 -8.29 3.76
CA PRO A 184 -11.34 -8.93 4.85
C PRO A 184 -10.51 -8.90 6.14
N GLN A 185 -11.08 -8.35 7.21
CA GLN A 185 -10.40 -8.14 8.49
C GLN A 185 -9.78 -9.43 9.05
N GLY A 186 -10.46 -10.57 8.87
CA GLY A 186 -9.93 -11.88 9.29
C GLY A 186 -8.59 -12.23 8.62
N LYS A 187 -8.42 -11.91 7.34
CA LYS A 187 -7.16 -12.09 6.62
C LYS A 187 -6.06 -11.16 7.11
N LEU A 188 -6.39 -9.90 7.41
CA LEU A 188 -5.41 -8.95 7.97
C LEU A 188 -4.94 -9.39 9.36
N ILE A 189 -5.85 -9.91 10.20
CA ILE A 189 -5.53 -10.45 11.52
C ILE A 189 -4.65 -11.70 11.39
N GLY A 190 -4.98 -12.62 10.47
CA GLY A 190 -4.19 -13.81 10.18
C GLY A 190 -2.77 -13.46 9.73
N LEU A 191 -2.66 -12.54 8.76
CA LEU A 191 -1.36 -12.03 8.30
C LEU A 191 -0.54 -11.42 9.44
N ASN A 192 -1.13 -10.58 10.29
CA ASN A 192 -0.44 -9.99 11.43
C ASN A 192 0.02 -11.05 12.44
N GLY A 193 -0.75 -12.13 12.63
CA GLY A 193 -0.34 -13.29 13.40
C GLY A 193 0.92 -13.93 12.81
N ALA A 194 0.90 -14.26 11.51
CA ALA A 194 2.03 -14.88 10.82
C ALA A 194 3.30 -14.00 10.84
N LEU A 195 3.16 -12.68 10.63
CA LEU A 195 4.28 -11.73 10.69
C LEU A 195 4.88 -11.64 12.10
N ARG A 196 4.04 -11.63 13.14
CA ARG A 196 4.48 -11.63 14.54
C ARG A 196 5.25 -12.90 14.87
N ASP A 197 4.71 -14.04 14.52
CA ASP A 197 5.29 -15.35 14.83
C ASP A 197 6.63 -15.51 14.10
N TYR A 198 6.69 -15.13 12.81
CA TYR A 198 7.95 -15.07 12.06
C TYR A 198 8.98 -14.15 12.71
N ALA A 199 8.58 -12.95 13.15
CA ALA A 199 9.50 -12.02 13.80
C ALA A 199 10.05 -12.61 15.09
N ALA A 200 9.22 -13.29 15.89
CA ALA A 200 9.62 -13.96 17.13
C ALA A 200 10.61 -15.10 16.85
N GLU A 201 10.30 -16.00 15.92
CA GLU A 201 11.16 -17.13 15.52
C GLU A 201 12.52 -16.66 14.96
N SER A 202 12.54 -15.54 14.22
CA SER A 202 13.74 -14.99 13.61
C SER A 202 14.54 -14.02 14.50
N GLY A 203 14.11 -13.79 15.74
CA GLY A 203 14.73 -12.87 16.69
C GLY A 203 14.63 -11.40 16.28
N LEU A 204 13.65 -11.04 15.45
CA LEU A 204 13.41 -9.68 14.98
C LEU A 204 12.56 -8.87 15.96
N VAL A 205 12.46 -7.57 15.73
CA VAL A 205 11.51 -6.71 16.41
C VAL A 205 10.20 -6.73 15.62
N PHE A 206 9.09 -7.06 16.29
CA PHE A 206 7.75 -6.89 15.75
C PHE A 206 7.19 -5.54 16.21
N LEU A 207 6.75 -4.71 15.26
CA LEU A 207 6.15 -3.41 15.47
C LEU A 207 4.64 -3.49 15.24
N ASN A 208 3.87 -3.47 16.31
CA ASN A 208 2.43 -3.71 16.27
C ASN A 208 1.62 -2.41 16.15
N TYR A 209 1.55 -1.82 14.96
CA TYR A 209 0.66 -0.70 14.67
C TYR A 209 -0.82 -1.07 14.79
N TYR A 210 -1.18 -2.30 14.40
CA TYR A 210 -2.56 -2.77 14.41
C TYR A 210 -3.20 -2.58 15.79
N ALA A 211 -2.53 -3.04 16.83
CA ALA A 211 -3.06 -3.00 18.19
C ALA A 211 -3.34 -1.57 18.71
N ALA A 212 -2.58 -0.59 18.26
CA ALA A 212 -2.76 0.81 18.68
C ALA A 212 -3.90 1.51 17.93
N LEU A 213 -4.18 1.06 16.70
CA LEU A 213 -5.12 1.71 15.79
C LEU A 213 -6.51 1.05 15.76
N VAL A 214 -6.63 -0.18 16.29
CA VAL A 214 -7.86 -0.97 16.21
C VAL A 214 -8.82 -0.68 17.37
N ASN A 215 -10.13 -0.70 17.09
CA ASN A 215 -11.22 -0.81 18.07
C ASN A 215 -12.07 -2.04 17.68
N GLY A 216 -12.05 -3.08 18.49
CA GLY A 216 -12.62 -4.37 18.14
C GLY A 216 -11.88 -5.00 16.94
N ARG A 217 -12.42 -4.89 15.74
CA ARG A 217 -11.80 -5.30 14.48
C ARG A 217 -11.59 -4.14 13.51
N ASP A 218 -12.24 -3.01 13.77
CA ASP A 218 -12.27 -1.86 12.90
C ASP A 218 -11.13 -0.88 13.20
N PHE A 219 -10.69 -0.19 12.17
CA PHE A 219 -9.86 1.00 12.36
C PHE A 219 -10.65 2.02 13.18
N LYS A 220 -10.04 2.63 14.20
CA LYS A 220 -10.65 3.73 14.94
C LYS A 220 -10.99 4.86 13.98
N PRO A 221 -12.27 5.24 13.79
CA PRO A 221 -12.66 6.22 12.77
C PRO A 221 -11.98 7.58 12.93
N GLU A 222 -11.68 7.98 14.17
CA GLU A 222 -10.98 9.23 14.49
C GLU A 222 -9.49 9.23 14.10
N LEU A 223 -8.92 8.09 13.75
CA LEU A 223 -7.50 7.92 13.40
C LEU A 223 -7.27 7.66 11.91
N THR A 224 -8.32 7.64 11.10
CA THR A 224 -8.23 7.36 9.66
C THR A 224 -8.84 8.46 8.80
N VAL A 225 -8.38 8.54 7.53
CA VAL A 225 -8.92 9.47 6.53
C VAL A 225 -10.09 8.83 5.78
N ASP A 226 -9.94 7.57 5.39
CA ASP A 226 -10.83 6.88 4.44
C ASP A 226 -11.19 5.44 4.85
N GLY A 227 -10.81 5.04 6.06
CA GLY A 227 -10.96 3.66 6.55
C GLY A 227 -9.73 2.77 6.28
N LEU A 228 -8.71 3.28 5.58
CA LEU A 228 -7.45 2.58 5.26
C LEU A 228 -6.23 3.39 5.69
N LEU A 229 -6.15 4.67 5.28
CA LEU A 229 -5.01 5.54 5.55
C LEU A 229 -5.14 6.20 6.93
N PRO A 230 -4.09 6.17 7.77
CA PRO A 230 -4.04 6.98 8.98
C PRO A 230 -4.13 8.47 8.65
N ASN A 231 -4.85 9.23 9.46
CA ASN A 231 -4.79 10.69 9.47
C ASN A 231 -3.65 11.19 10.38
N ASP A 232 -3.55 12.51 10.60
CA ASP A 232 -2.53 13.11 11.45
C ASP A 232 -2.50 12.50 12.87
N ALA A 233 -3.67 12.25 13.45
CA ALA A 233 -3.80 11.63 14.77
C ALA A 233 -3.36 10.15 14.74
N GLY A 234 -3.70 9.42 13.67
CA GLY A 234 -3.26 8.04 13.47
C GLY A 234 -1.74 7.94 13.39
N TYR A 235 -1.09 8.80 12.59
CA TYR A 235 0.38 8.82 12.54
C TYR A 235 1.01 9.31 13.85
N ALA A 236 0.38 10.21 14.60
CA ALA A 236 0.85 10.61 15.92
C ALA A 236 0.83 9.44 16.93
N VAL A 237 -0.11 8.50 16.79
CA VAL A 237 -0.12 7.24 17.57
C VAL A 237 0.97 6.28 17.09
N MET A 238 1.24 6.20 15.79
CA MET A 238 2.24 5.29 15.21
C MET A 238 3.69 5.72 15.51
N ALA A 239 3.96 7.03 15.56
CA ALA A 239 5.32 7.56 15.64
C ALA A 239 6.12 7.08 16.88
N PRO A 240 5.61 7.16 18.11
CA PRO A 240 6.34 6.69 19.28
C PRO A 240 6.60 5.18 19.26
N LEU A 241 5.69 4.38 18.68
CA LEU A 241 5.85 2.94 18.54
C LEU A 241 7.00 2.60 17.58
N ALA A 242 7.11 3.35 16.47
CA ALA A 242 8.20 3.20 15.53
C ALA A 242 9.55 3.55 16.19
N GLU A 243 9.63 4.66 16.92
CA GLU A 243 10.86 5.05 17.63
C GLU A 243 11.29 4.00 18.65
N GLU A 244 10.36 3.50 19.45
CA GLU A 244 10.65 2.41 20.40
C GLU A 244 11.17 1.15 19.69
N ALA A 245 10.54 0.75 18.59
CA ALA A 245 10.96 -0.40 17.81
C ALA A 245 12.36 -0.21 17.20
N ILE A 246 12.69 1.00 16.72
CA ILE A 246 14.01 1.36 16.19
C ILE A 246 15.08 1.24 17.29
N VAL A 247 14.84 1.82 18.47
CA VAL A 247 15.77 1.72 19.61
C VAL A 247 16.01 0.26 19.95
N ARG A 248 14.95 -0.55 20.10
CA ARG A 248 15.08 -1.98 20.39
C ARG A 248 15.85 -2.76 19.34
N ALA A 249 15.70 -2.41 18.06
CA ALA A 249 16.40 -3.09 16.97
C ALA A 249 17.88 -2.73 16.93
N LEU A 250 18.23 -1.50 17.27
CA LEU A 250 19.62 -1.01 17.28
C LEU A 250 20.36 -1.45 18.56
N ASP A 251 19.70 -1.48 19.73
CA ASP A 251 20.32 -1.90 20.99
C ASP A 251 20.64 -3.40 21.04
N LYS A 252 19.85 -4.26 20.37
CA LYS A 252 20.16 -5.69 20.22
C LYS A 252 21.49 -5.95 19.49
N ALA A 253 22.20 -4.90 19.07
CA ALA A 253 23.49 -4.97 18.38
C ALA A 253 24.71 -4.82 19.30
N ARG A 254 24.48 -4.45 20.56
CA ARG A 254 25.50 -4.35 21.60
C ARG A 254 25.50 -5.58 22.50
#